data_cfaf7f7128ec058d581bcd4aa2952f34
#
_entry.id   cfaf7f7128ec058d581bcd4aa2952f34
#
_cell.length_a   1.000
_cell.length_b   1.000
_cell.length_c   1.000
_cell.angle_alpha   90.00
_cell.angle_beta   90.00
_cell.angle_gamma   90.00
#
_symmetry.space_group_name_H-M   'P 1'
#
loop_
_entity.id
_entity.type
_entity.pdbx_description
1 polymer ?
#
loop_
_entity_poly.entity_id
_entity_poly.type
_entity_poly.pdbx_seq_one_letter_code
_entity_poly.pdbx_strand_id
1 'polypeptide(L)'
;RRERKRAFLVFGISLLSLVGAYVQDSGYELKSDLYPLNVCYNVGLAFQRTALTQDYHRTSKDFTFHARPTHPEGKREVYVMVIGETSRALNWQLYGYERETNPLLSRQSGLIAFPKVLTESNTTHKSVPMLMSDATACNYDSIYHQKGIITAFKEAGFRTAFFSNQRYNHSFIDFFGMEADTYDFIKEDSVSSSYNPSD
;
A
#
# COMPACT_ATOMS: atom_id res chain seq x y z
N ARG A 1 -13.28 -54.19 3.65
CA ARG A 1 -14.55 -53.56 4.04
C ARG A 1 -14.48 -52.87 5.40
N ARG A 2 -13.73 -53.45 6.38
CA ARG A 2 -13.53 -52.87 7.74
C ARG A 2 -12.66 -51.61 7.73
N GLU A 3 -11.58 -51.59 6.94
CA GLU A 3 -10.73 -50.43 6.80
C GLU A 3 -11.37 -49.23 6.14
N ARG A 4 -12.20 -49.45 5.13
CA ARG A 4 -13.01 -48.36 4.52
C ARG A 4 -13.98 -47.72 5.52
N LYS A 5 -14.61 -48.51 6.38
CA LYS A 5 -15.49 -47.99 7.42
C LYS A 5 -14.74 -47.13 8.44
N ARG A 6 -13.54 -47.57 8.83
CA ARG A 6 -12.67 -46.80 9.75
C ARG A 6 -12.23 -45.48 9.11
N ALA A 7 -11.82 -45.51 7.84
CA ALA A 7 -11.45 -44.30 7.11
C ALA A 7 -12.60 -43.29 7.01
N PHE A 8 -13.82 -43.74 6.73
CA PHE A 8 -15.00 -42.88 6.72
C PHE A 8 -15.33 -42.31 8.11
N LEU A 9 -15.16 -43.11 9.17
CA LEU A 9 -15.39 -42.66 10.53
C LEU A 9 -14.38 -41.57 10.94
N VAL A 10 -13.08 -41.77 10.65
CA VAL A 10 -12.02 -40.78 10.92
C VAL A 10 -12.30 -39.52 10.12
N PHE A 11 -12.62 -39.63 8.85
CA PHE A 11 -12.97 -38.47 8.01
C PHE A 11 -14.16 -37.69 8.58
N GLY A 12 -15.23 -38.39 9.00
CA GLY A 12 -16.41 -37.78 9.59
C GLY A 12 -16.09 -37.03 10.88
N ILE A 13 -15.28 -37.62 11.78
CA ILE A 13 -14.86 -36.98 13.02
C ILE A 13 -14.00 -35.75 12.72
N SER A 14 -13.07 -35.84 11.78
CA SER A 14 -12.21 -34.71 11.38
C SER A 14 -13.04 -33.56 10.81
N LEU A 15 -14.02 -33.88 9.98
CA LEU A 15 -14.94 -32.86 9.41
C LEU A 15 -15.78 -32.19 10.49
N LEU A 16 -16.32 -32.96 11.43
CA LEU A 16 -17.10 -32.42 12.56
C LEU A 16 -16.26 -31.53 13.46
N SER A 17 -14.99 -31.93 13.74
CA SER A 17 -14.06 -31.12 14.52
C SER A 17 -13.74 -29.79 13.82
N LEU A 18 -13.58 -29.82 12.50
CA LEU A 18 -13.33 -28.62 11.68
C LEU A 18 -14.53 -27.66 11.70
N VAL A 19 -15.74 -28.21 11.54
CA VAL A 19 -16.98 -27.42 11.63
C VAL A 19 -17.16 -26.85 13.05
N GLY A 20 -16.86 -27.64 14.09
CA GLY A 20 -16.90 -27.19 15.47
C GLY A 20 -15.95 -26.03 15.74
N ALA A 21 -14.71 -26.10 15.28
CA ALA A 21 -13.74 -25.02 15.38
C ALA A 21 -14.19 -23.75 14.67
N TYR A 22 -14.74 -23.89 13.48
CA TYR A 22 -15.29 -22.76 12.70
C TYR A 22 -16.48 -22.06 13.40
N VAL A 23 -17.35 -22.82 14.05
CA VAL A 23 -18.53 -22.27 14.75
C VAL A 23 -18.11 -21.61 16.08
N GLN A 24 -17.09 -22.12 16.74
CA GLN A 24 -16.66 -21.65 18.04
C GLN A 24 -15.81 -20.36 17.97
N ASP A 25 -15.06 -20.18 16.90
CA ASP A 25 -14.22 -19.00 16.67
C ASP A 25 -14.67 -18.26 15.41
N SER A 26 -15.44 -17.19 15.58
CA SER A 26 -15.92 -16.33 14.50
C SER A 26 -14.81 -15.60 13.73
N GLY A 27 -13.59 -15.56 14.27
CA GLY A 27 -12.39 -15.02 13.63
C GLY A 27 -11.64 -16.06 12.77
N TYR A 28 -11.98 -17.35 12.89
CA TYR A 28 -11.28 -18.41 12.17
C TYR A 28 -11.78 -18.52 10.73
N GLU A 29 -10.88 -18.21 9.81
CA GLU A 29 -11.15 -18.34 8.38
C GLU A 29 -10.42 -19.56 7.80
N LEU A 30 -11.19 -20.63 7.47
CA LEU A 30 -10.64 -21.87 6.89
C LEU A 30 -9.67 -21.65 5.72
N LYS A 31 -9.95 -20.62 4.91
CA LYS A 31 -9.14 -20.29 3.73
C LYS A 31 -7.79 -19.65 4.08
N SER A 32 -7.68 -18.96 5.23
CA SER A 32 -6.47 -18.26 5.66
C SER A 32 -5.71 -19.02 6.76
N ASP A 33 -6.41 -19.76 7.62
CA ASP A 33 -5.84 -20.29 8.85
C ASP A 33 -5.53 -21.79 8.79
N LEU A 34 -6.21 -22.54 7.89
CA LEU A 34 -6.03 -23.97 7.81
C LEU A 34 -5.02 -24.39 6.74
N TYR A 35 -3.90 -25.00 7.16
CA TYR A 35 -2.96 -25.68 6.26
C TYR A 35 -3.54 -27.02 5.78
N PRO A 36 -3.43 -27.41 4.48
CA PRO A 36 -2.78 -26.70 3.38
C PRO A 36 -3.74 -25.79 2.56
N LEU A 37 -4.97 -25.56 2.99
CA LEU A 37 -5.94 -24.78 2.23
C LEU A 37 -5.48 -23.32 2.07
N ASN A 38 -4.85 -22.75 3.09
CA ASN A 38 -4.28 -21.41 3.04
C ASN A 38 -3.22 -21.26 1.94
N VAL A 39 -2.41 -22.28 1.68
CA VAL A 39 -1.42 -22.25 0.59
C VAL A 39 -2.11 -22.19 -0.75
N CYS A 40 -3.07 -23.09 -1.00
CA CYS A 40 -3.85 -23.10 -2.24
C CYS A 40 -4.61 -21.79 -2.46
N TYR A 41 -5.23 -21.27 -1.41
CA TYR A 41 -5.94 -19.98 -1.45
C TYR A 41 -4.99 -18.82 -1.78
N ASN A 42 -3.85 -18.73 -1.10
CA ASN A 42 -2.88 -17.66 -1.31
C ASN A 42 -2.24 -17.70 -2.70
N VAL A 43 -2.00 -18.90 -3.25
CA VAL A 43 -1.54 -19.06 -4.63
C VAL A 43 -2.60 -18.54 -5.60
N GLY A 44 -3.87 -18.94 -5.44
CA GLY A 44 -4.96 -18.44 -6.26
C GLY A 44 -5.12 -16.92 -6.16
N LEU A 45 -5.03 -16.37 -4.95
CA LEU A 45 -5.09 -14.94 -4.69
C LEU A 45 -3.92 -14.18 -5.34
N ALA A 46 -2.71 -14.76 -5.32
CA ALA A 46 -1.54 -14.17 -5.98
C ALA A 46 -1.77 -14.06 -7.50
N PHE A 47 -2.25 -15.12 -8.14
CA PHE A 47 -2.59 -15.07 -9.57
C PHE A 47 -3.67 -14.04 -9.89
N GLN A 48 -4.74 -14.01 -9.10
CA GLN A 48 -5.81 -13.03 -9.28
C GLN A 48 -5.28 -11.59 -9.18
N ARG A 49 -4.52 -11.28 -8.12
CA ARG A 49 -3.95 -9.94 -7.91
C ARG A 49 -2.96 -9.55 -9.00
N THR A 50 -2.14 -10.51 -9.46
CA THR A 50 -1.21 -10.26 -10.57
C THR A 50 -1.98 -9.90 -11.84
N ALA A 51 -3.04 -10.63 -12.17
CA ALA A 51 -3.88 -10.32 -13.34
C ALA A 51 -4.53 -8.94 -13.22
N LEU A 52 -5.12 -8.60 -12.06
CA LEU A 52 -5.70 -7.28 -11.82
C LEU A 52 -4.67 -6.15 -11.91
N THR A 53 -3.46 -6.39 -11.40
CA THR A 53 -2.36 -5.42 -11.47
C THR A 53 -1.89 -5.21 -12.91
N GLN A 54 -1.79 -6.27 -13.72
CA GLN A 54 -1.45 -6.16 -15.14
C GLN A 54 -2.52 -5.41 -15.94
N ASP A 55 -3.77 -5.55 -15.58
CA ASP A 55 -4.91 -4.89 -16.22
C ASP A 55 -5.08 -3.42 -15.78
N TYR A 56 -4.33 -2.95 -14.78
CA TYR A 56 -4.49 -1.63 -14.17
C TYR A 56 -4.57 -0.48 -15.18
N HIS A 57 -3.66 -0.43 -16.14
CA HIS A 57 -3.65 0.62 -17.16
C HIS A 57 -4.92 0.66 -18.01
N ARG A 58 -5.58 -0.48 -18.18
CA ARG A 58 -6.84 -0.59 -18.91
C ARG A 58 -8.02 -0.18 -18.04
N THR A 59 -8.06 -0.68 -16.80
CA THR A 59 -9.19 -0.49 -15.89
C THR A 59 -9.25 0.91 -15.29
N SER A 60 -8.12 1.61 -15.16
CA SER A 60 -8.03 2.97 -14.65
C SER A 60 -8.02 4.04 -15.74
N LYS A 61 -8.08 3.66 -17.03
CA LYS A 61 -7.89 4.57 -18.16
C LYS A 61 -8.86 5.75 -18.16
N ASP A 62 -10.13 5.46 -17.90
CA ASP A 62 -11.21 6.45 -18.00
C ASP A 62 -11.52 7.11 -16.64
N PHE A 63 -10.71 6.80 -15.60
CA PHE A 63 -10.88 7.41 -14.30
C PHE A 63 -10.43 8.87 -14.32
N THR A 64 -11.24 9.75 -13.72
CA THR A 64 -10.94 11.17 -13.56
C THR A 64 -11.43 11.65 -12.19
N PHE A 65 -10.66 12.54 -11.57
CA PHE A 65 -11.05 13.21 -10.31
C PHE A 65 -11.97 14.39 -10.55
N HIS A 66 -12.06 14.89 -11.80
CA HIS A 66 -12.69 16.18 -12.13
C HIS A 66 -12.13 17.34 -11.29
N ALA A 67 -10.85 17.24 -10.94
CA ALA A 67 -10.18 18.22 -10.10
C ALA A 67 -10.03 19.56 -10.81
N ARG A 68 -10.22 20.66 -10.07
CA ARG A 68 -10.10 22.04 -10.57
C ARG A 68 -9.32 22.88 -9.57
N PRO A 69 -8.52 23.85 -10.03
CA PRO A 69 -7.85 24.77 -9.14
C PRO A 69 -8.89 25.61 -8.40
N THR A 70 -8.67 25.80 -7.11
CA THR A 70 -9.53 26.66 -6.25
C THR A 70 -8.95 28.06 -6.06
N HIS A 71 -7.71 28.27 -6.50
CA HIS A 71 -6.99 29.52 -6.36
C HIS A 71 -7.09 30.38 -7.64
N PRO A 72 -7.01 31.72 -7.53
CA PRO A 72 -6.99 32.61 -8.67
C PRO A 72 -5.79 32.31 -9.61
N GLU A 73 -6.02 32.45 -10.91
CA GLU A 73 -4.95 32.33 -11.91
C GLU A 73 -3.80 33.32 -11.61
N GLY A 74 -2.57 32.86 -11.84
CA GLY A 74 -1.36 33.68 -11.71
C GLY A 74 -0.61 33.57 -10.38
N LYS A 75 -1.12 32.88 -9.37
CA LYS A 75 -0.36 32.60 -8.16
C LYS A 75 0.45 31.33 -8.35
N ARG A 76 1.80 31.46 -8.27
CA ARG A 76 2.68 30.28 -8.29
C ARG A 76 2.61 29.57 -6.95
N GLU A 77 2.26 28.31 -6.98
CA GLU A 77 2.20 27.42 -5.82
C GLU A 77 3.08 26.20 -6.04
N VAL A 78 3.76 25.74 -5.00
CA VAL A 78 4.59 24.55 -5.00
C VAL A 78 4.17 23.69 -3.82
N TYR A 79 3.76 22.48 -4.10
CA TYR A 79 3.42 21.46 -3.09
C TYR A 79 4.45 20.35 -3.16
N VAL A 80 5.05 20.03 -2.03
CA VAL A 80 6.02 18.94 -1.89
C VAL A 80 5.47 17.93 -0.89
N MET A 81 5.15 16.73 -1.37
CA MET A 81 4.75 15.61 -0.52
C MET A 81 5.95 14.69 -0.32
N VAL A 82 6.37 14.50 0.93
CA VAL A 82 7.47 13.61 1.29
C VAL A 82 6.90 12.42 2.04
N ILE A 83 7.00 11.23 1.44
CA ILE A 83 6.56 9.99 2.05
C ILE A 83 7.79 9.29 2.64
N GLY A 84 7.84 9.22 3.98
CA GLY A 84 8.90 8.54 4.71
C GLY A 84 8.70 7.03 4.75
N GLU A 85 9.78 6.29 4.96
CA GLU A 85 9.80 4.84 5.12
C GLU A 85 10.27 4.49 6.53
N THR A 86 9.69 3.42 7.10
CA THR A 86 10.11 2.82 8.39
C THR A 86 10.22 3.84 9.54
N SER A 87 9.33 4.83 9.57
CA SER A 87 9.37 5.94 10.51
C SER A 87 8.23 5.84 11.54
N ARG A 88 8.61 5.50 12.78
CA ARG A 88 7.66 5.36 13.88
C ARG A 88 7.55 6.66 14.69
N ALA A 89 6.34 7.19 14.84
CA ALA A 89 6.09 8.44 15.55
C ALA A 89 6.66 8.46 16.99
N LEU A 90 6.62 7.33 17.70
CA LEU A 90 7.16 7.21 19.05
C LEU A 90 8.70 7.42 19.13
N ASN A 91 9.40 7.38 18.02
CA ASN A 91 10.84 7.62 17.93
C ASN A 91 11.19 9.01 17.39
N TRP A 92 10.20 9.91 17.30
CA TRP A 92 10.40 11.27 16.85
C TRP A 92 10.48 12.25 18.03
N GLN A 93 11.56 13.01 18.09
CA GLN A 93 11.73 14.10 19.07
C GLN A 93 10.55 15.08 19.03
N LEU A 94 10.01 15.36 17.85
CA LEU A 94 8.83 16.20 17.65
C LEU A 94 7.61 15.76 18.47
N TYR A 95 7.52 14.47 18.78
CA TYR A 95 6.43 13.86 19.57
C TYR A 95 6.84 13.45 20.98
N GLY A 96 7.98 13.97 21.47
CA GLY A 96 8.44 13.76 22.85
C GLY A 96 9.44 12.62 23.05
N TYR A 97 10.04 12.09 21.96
CA TYR A 97 11.14 11.16 22.13
C TYR A 97 12.39 11.88 22.65
N GLU A 98 13.08 11.28 23.63
CA GLU A 98 14.19 11.91 24.34
C GLU A 98 15.45 12.14 23.48
N ARG A 99 15.63 11.36 22.42
CA ARG A 99 16.78 11.51 21.51
C ARG A 99 16.47 12.49 20.39
N GLU A 100 17.50 13.22 19.95
CA GLU A 100 17.43 14.14 18.82
C GLU A 100 17.37 13.40 17.48
N THR A 101 16.20 12.87 17.13
CA THR A 101 15.99 12.12 15.88
C THR A 101 15.60 13.01 14.70
N ASN A 102 14.99 14.17 14.96
CA ASN A 102 14.58 15.12 13.92
C ASN A 102 14.75 16.59 14.37
N PRO A 103 16.00 17.01 14.75
CA PRO A 103 16.24 18.32 15.34
C PRO A 103 15.94 19.49 14.40
N LEU A 104 16.17 19.34 13.09
CA LEU A 104 15.88 20.38 12.10
C LEU A 104 14.37 20.59 11.96
N LEU A 105 13.61 19.51 11.87
CA LEU A 105 12.16 19.57 11.76
C LEU A 105 11.54 20.16 13.03
N SER A 106 12.05 19.79 14.21
CA SER A 106 11.55 20.29 15.50
C SER A 106 11.78 21.81 15.70
N ARG A 107 12.70 22.40 14.95
CA ARG A 107 13.00 23.84 14.98
C ARG A 107 12.32 24.63 13.85
N GLN A 108 11.62 23.95 12.95
CA GLN A 108 11.00 24.56 11.79
C GLN A 108 9.84 25.46 12.19
N SER A 109 9.89 26.74 11.81
CA SER A 109 8.78 27.67 12.00
C SER A 109 7.61 27.33 11.07
N GLY A 110 6.38 27.48 11.58
CA GLY A 110 5.17 27.19 10.81
C GLY A 110 4.84 25.71 10.66
N LEU A 111 5.58 24.83 11.35
CA LEU A 111 5.29 23.40 11.36
C LEU A 111 3.95 23.12 12.04
N ILE A 112 3.11 22.34 11.39
CA ILE A 112 1.89 21.78 11.97
C ILE A 112 2.10 20.27 12.15
N ALA A 113 2.10 19.81 13.40
CA ALA A 113 2.28 18.41 13.74
C ALA A 113 0.95 17.73 14.06
N PHE A 114 0.75 16.51 13.55
CA PHE A 114 -0.44 15.69 13.79
C PHE A 114 -0.06 14.49 14.67
N PRO A 115 -0.22 14.55 16.00
CA PRO A 115 0.27 13.51 16.92
C PRO A 115 -0.58 12.23 16.93
N LYS A 116 -1.80 12.28 16.36
CA LYS A 116 -2.74 11.16 16.37
C LYS A 116 -3.12 10.76 14.95
N VAL A 117 -2.14 10.23 14.21
CA VAL A 117 -2.35 9.70 12.87
C VAL A 117 -2.10 8.20 12.88
N LEU A 118 -3.03 7.43 12.33
CA LEU A 118 -2.93 5.99 12.15
C LEU A 118 -2.82 5.68 10.66
N THR A 119 -1.94 4.76 10.32
CA THR A 119 -1.89 4.19 8.99
C THR A 119 -2.95 3.08 8.85
N GLU A 120 -3.55 2.98 7.71
CA GLU A 120 -4.55 1.93 7.43
C GLU A 120 -3.93 0.55 7.14
N SER A 121 -2.61 0.47 6.97
CA SER A 121 -1.88 -0.80 6.78
C SER A 121 -0.50 -0.73 7.41
N ASN A 122 -0.01 -1.89 7.84
CA ASN A 122 1.31 -2.08 8.42
C ASN A 122 2.38 -2.45 7.38
N THR A 123 2.06 -2.39 6.10
CA THR A 123 2.98 -2.73 5.00
C THR A 123 3.03 -1.61 3.98
N THR A 124 4.24 -1.22 3.57
CA THR A 124 4.51 -0.11 2.65
C THR A 124 3.75 -0.24 1.34
N HIS A 125 3.77 -1.43 0.74
CA HIS A 125 3.11 -1.68 -0.54
C HIS A 125 1.57 -1.58 -0.50
N LYS A 126 0.97 -1.45 0.68
CA LYS A 126 -0.45 -1.15 0.85
C LYS A 126 -0.67 0.27 1.37
N SER A 127 0.07 0.67 2.41
CA SER A 127 -0.14 1.96 3.06
C SER A 127 0.17 3.14 2.14
N VAL A 128 1.25 3.08 1.36
CA VAL A 128 1.62 4.18 0.45
C VAL A 128 0.63 4.34 -0.70
N PRO A 129 0.20 3.28 -1.41
CA PRO A 129 -0.85 3.42 -2.41
C PRO A 129 -2.17 3.97 -1.85
N MET A 130 -2.59 3.57 -0.65
CA MET A 130 -3.77 4.15 0.02
C MET A 130 -3.57 5.63 0.37
N LEU A 131 -2.35 6.04 0.74
CA LEU A 131 -2.02 7.44 0.97
C LEU A 131 -2.04 8.28 -0.33
N MET A 132 -1.75 7.65 -1.46
CA MET A 132 -1.69 8.30 -2.78
C MET A 132 -2.99 8.22 -3.57
N SER A 133 -4.03 7.58 -3.06
CA SER A 133 -5.31 7.36 -3.75
C SER A 133 -6.49 7.50 -2.79
N ASP A 134 -7.70 7.26 -3.29
CA ASP A 134 -8.93 7.20 -2.48
C ASP A 134 -9.22 5.77 -1.95
N ALA A 135 -8.30 4.84 -2.14
CA ALA A 135 -8.43 3.49 -1.60
C ALA A 135 -8.26 3.49 -0.08
N THR A 136 -9.07 2.70 0.61
CA THR A 136 -9.03 2.52 2.06
C THR A 136 -8.83 1.06 2.43
N ALA A 137 -8.53 0.75 3.69
CA ALA A 137 -8.45 -0.63 4.17
C ALA A 137 -9.77 -1.40 3.96
N CYS A 138 -10.92 -0.71 4.04
CA CYS A 138 -12.24 -1.31 3.83
C CYS A 138 -12.61 -1.50 2.36
N ASN A 139 -11.99 -0.75 1.45
CA ASN A 139 -12.24 -0.77 0.01
C ASN A 139 -10.93 -0.77 -0.79
N TYR A 140 -10.02 -1.67 -0.43
CA TYR A 140 -8.70 -1.71 -1.07
C TYR A 140 -8.76 -2.06 -2.56
N ASP A 141 -9.73 -2.86 -2.97
CA ASP A 141 -9.84 -3.30 -4.37
C ASP A 141 -10.19 -2.16 -5.34
N SER A 142 -10.66 -1.01 -4.85
CA SER A 142 -10.85 0.19 -5.66
C SER A 142 -9.55 0.66 -6.34
N ILE A 143 -8.39 0.35 -5.75
CA ILE A 143 -7.06 0.71 -6.28
C ILE A 143 -6.83 0.23 -7.72
N TYR A 144 -7.46 -0.88 -8.12
CA TYR A 144 -7.32 -1.44 -9.47
C TYR A 144 -8.07 -0.64 -10.55
N HIS A 145 -8.91 0.33 -10.15
CA HIS A 145 -9.82 1.05 -11.05
C HIS A 145 -9.69 2.57 -10.97
N GLN A 146 -8.81 3.08 -10.13
CA GLN A 146 -8.64 4.51 -9.89
C GLN A 146 -7.20 4.96 -10.12
N LYS A 147 -7.01 6.27 -10.22
CA LYS A 147 -5.72 6.92 -10.34
C LYS A 147 -5.23 7.49 -9.02
N GLY A 148 -3.93 7.82 -8.96
CA GLY A 148 -3.32 8.45 -7.80
C GLY A 148 -3.58 9.96 -7.74
N ILE A 149 -3.29 10.56 -6.57
CA ILE A 149 -3.41 12.00 -6.31
C ILE A 149 -2.63 12.85 -7.33
N ILE A 150 -1.57 12.31 -7.92
CA ILE A 150 -0.77 12.97 -8.95
C ILE A 150 -1.66 13.35 -10.15
N THR A 151 -2.54 12.44 -10.57
CA THR A 151 -3.51 12.72 -11.64
C THR A 151 -4.46 13.85 -11.25
N ALA A 152 -4.93 13.93 -9.98
CA ALA A 152 -5.77 15.04 -9.53
C ALA A 152 -5.05 16.41 -9.65
N PHE A 153 -3.77 16.47 -9.29
CA PHE A 153 -2.97 17.69 -9.47
C PHE A 153 -2.78 18.04 -10.96
N LYS A 154 -2.57 17.05 -11.82
CA LYS A 154 -2.50 17.29 -13.28
C LYS A 154 -3.80 17.83 -13.84
N GLU A 155 -4.94 17.26 -13.46
CA GLU A 155 -6.26 17.76 -13.87
C GLU A 155 -6.49 19.22 -13.40
N ALA A 156 -5.96 19.57 -12.22
CA ALA A 156 -5.99 20.94 -11.70
C ALA A 156 -4.95 21.89 -12.36
N GLY A 157 -4.20 21.43 -13.37
CA GLY A 157 -3.26 22.25 -14.15
C GLY A 157 -1.84 22.36 -13.57
N PHE A 158 -1.50 21.57 -12.55
CA PHE A 158 -0.13 21.54 -12.01
C PHE A 158 0.81 20.71 -12.90
N ARG A 159 2.06 21.15 -12.99
CA ARG A 159 3.16 20.27 -13.42
C ARG A 159 3.57 19.41 -12.24
N THR A 160 3.69 18.12 -12.49
CA THR A 160 3.92 17.12 -11.46
C THR A 160 5.26 16.40 -11.66
N ALA A 161 5.92 16.08 -10.54
CA ALA A 161 7.13 15.28 -10.56
C ALA A 161 7.08 14.24 -9.42
N PHE A 162 7.61 13.05 -9.69
CA PHE A 162 7.74 11.97 -8.72
C PHE A 162 9.17 11.47 -8.69
N PHE A 163 9.75 11.38 -7.50
CA PHE A 163 11.10 10.86 -7.28
C PHE A 163 11.03 9.75 -6.23
N SER A 164 11.56 8.59 -6.56
CA SER A 164 11.58 7.44 -5.66
C SER A 164 13.00 6.97 -5.38
N ASN A 165 13.32 6.80 -4.10
CA ASN A 165 14.53 6.10 -3.67
C ASN A 165 14.33 4.59 -3.56
N GLN A 166 13.17 4.06 -3.95
CA GLN A 166 12.90 2.64 -4.08
C GLN A 166 13.16 2.20 -5.52
N ARG A 167 13.50 0.92 -5.70
CA ARG A 167 13.59 0.32 -7.04
C ARG A 167 12.20 0.14 -7.63
N TYR A 168 12.12 0.30 -8.93
CA TYR A 168 10.91 -0.05 -9.66
C TYR A 168 10.58 -1.54 -9.48
N ASN A 169 9.38 -1.87 -9.04
CA ASN A 169 8.97 -3.23 -8.70
C ASN A 169 7.55 -3.60 -9.17
N HIS A 170 7.00 -2.81 -10.10
CA HIS A 170 5.64 -2.97 -10.63
C HIS A 170 4.53 -2.89 -9.56
N SER A 171 4.75 -2.12 -8.50
CA SER A 171 3.75 -1.86 -7.47
C SER A 171 2.84 -0.68 -7.84
N PHE A 172 1.75 -0.52 -7.08
CA PHE A 172 0.90 0.68 -7.21
C PHE A 172 1.62 1.98 -6.85
N ILE A 173 2.70 1.93 -6.06
CA ILE A 173 3.55 3.09 -5.80
C ILE A 173 4.17 3.58 -7.10
N ASP A 174 4.69 2.65 -7.89
CA ASP A 174 5.30 2.95 -9.18
C ASP A 174 4.25 3.43 -10.18
N PHE A 175 3.12 2.75 -10.27
CA PHE A 175 2.06 3.10 -11.22
C PHE A 175 1.53 4.51 -10.95
N PHE A 176 1.25 4.86 -9.71
CA PHE A 176 0.83 6.21 -9.32
C PHE A 176 1.95 7.24 -9.51
N GLY A 177 3.20 6.86 -9.22
CA GLY A 177 4.36 7.72 -9.46
C GLY A 177 4.56 8.05 -10.94
N MET A 178 4.39 7.06 -11.81
CA MET A 178 4.50 7.21 -13.26
C MET A 178 3.36 8.01 -13.90
N GLU A 179 2.31 8.36 -13.16
CA GLU A 179 1.30 9.33 -13.60
C GLU A 179 1.86 10.76 -13.70
N ALA A 180 3.00 11.05 -13.04
CA ALA A 180 3.64 12.35 -13.06
C ALA A 180 4.16 12.74 -14.45
N ASP A 181 4.26 14.06 -14.72
CA ASP A 181 4.86 14.56 -15.96
C ASP A 181 6.36 14.24 -16.05
N THR A 182 7.01 14.13 -14.90
CA THR A 182 8.41 13.70 -14.78
C THR A 182 8.50 12.73 -13.61
N TYR A 183 9.13 11.59 -13.80
CA TYR A 183 9.39 10.64 -12.72
C TYR A 183 10.79 10.04 -12.84
N ASP A 184 11.35 9.64 -11.69
CA ASP A 184 12.67 9.04 -11.61
C ASP A 184 12.76 8.05 -10.44
N PHE A 185 13.41 6.90 -10.68
CA PHE A 185 13.71 5.85 -9.71
C PHE A 185 15.22 5.83 -9.44
N ILE A 186 15.67 6.67 -8.52
CA ILE A 186 17.09 6.99 -8.27
C ILE A 186 17.97 5.74 -8.03
N LYS A 187 17.42 4.69 -7.40
CA LYS A 187 18.18 3.45 -7.16
C LYS A 187 18.42 2.59 -8.41
N GLU A 188 17.73 2.80 -9.50
CA GLU A 188 17.98 2.05 -10.74
C GLU A 188 19.23 2.54 -11.46
N ASP A 189 19.45 3.84 -11.47
CA ASP A 189 20.64 4.45 -12.07
C ASP A 189 21.94 4.10 -11.31
N SER A 190 21.83 3.78 -10.00
CA SER A 190 22.98 3.40 -9.17
C SER A 190 23.43 1.95 -9.33
N VAL A 191 22.67 1.08 -10.01
CA VAL A 191 23.05 -0.35 -10.22
C VAL A 191 24.14 -0.52 -11.26
N SER A 192 24.44 0.50 -12.08
CA SER A 192 25.62 0.49 -12.95
C SER A 192 26.94 0.73 -12.20
N SER A 193 26.92 1.15 -10.94
CA SER A 193 28.07 1.25 -10.05
C SER A 193 27.82 0.45 -8.78
N SER A 194 28.47 -0.70 -8.68
CA SER A 194 28.48 -1.65 -7.60
C SER A 194 28.35 -1.07 -6.19
N TYR A 195 27.50 -1.75 -5.36
CA TYR A 195 27.51 -1.71 -3.91
C TYR A 195 26.97 -0.45 -3.24
N ASN A 196 25.81 -0.54 -2.64
CA ASN A 196 25.30 0.48 -1.73
C ASN A 196 25.52 0.01 -0.27
N PRO A 197 26.38 0.65 0.51
CA PRO A 197 26.68 0.27 1.89
C PRO A 197 25.68 0.77 2.94
N SER A 198 24.51 1.22 2.55
CA SER A 198 23.53 1.86 3.46
C SER A 198 22.21 1.10 3.60
N ASP A 199 22.26 -0.24 3.57
CA ASP A 199 21.17 -1.07 4.07
C ASP A 199 21.47 -1.53 5.49
#